data_0f49116629258897372a334e486e0459
#
_entry.id   0f49116629258897372a334e486e0459
#
_cell.length_a   1.000
_cell.length_b   1.000
_cell.length_c   1.000
_cell.angle_alpha   90.00
_cell.angle_beta   90.00
_cell.angle_gamma   90.00
#
_symmetry.space_group_name_H-M   'P 1'
#
loop_
_entity.id
_entity.type
_entity.pdbx_description
1 polymer ?
#
loop_
_entity_poly.entity_id
_entity_poly.type
_entity_poly.pdbx_seq_one_letter_code
_entity_poly.pdbx_strand_id
1 'polypeptide(L)'
;MPVVPVSASEGQRPTSATALYGYLAFPAHVRPSYVVRTREGKVVVPDVEIRRGSLRLVPIDPADPRPVYQQLAESLRARILSGELPPGSLLPSESELIHEYGISRGPIRQAVAQLKAEGLVDVRQGRGVFVRRRPTRYRLSADRFLHARRHADRTPFPADLATGGTPRLEVRRHAVVEAPPEIADRLKLSKGTRVLARGFRLFADDEPVQVADFYLPYDLVKGTRVEDPASEPWPGGTIAQLESLGIQVTEIAEDVAARAPRPEEVRDLRLGAGTPVFEVVRTMFADERPIATSSIIIAGDRYVLSYRIPLQ
;
A
#
# COMPACT_ATOMS: atom_id res chain seq x y z
N MET A 1 -32.59 49.30 -13.31
CA MET A 1 -31.54 50.03 -14.05
C MET A 1 -30.57 49.03 -14.64
N PRO A 2 -30.23 49.16 -15.91
CA PRO A 2 -29.96 48.02 -16.80
C PRO A 2 -28.49 47.57 -16.77
N VAL A 3 -28.34 46.27 -16.96
CA VAL A 3 -27.09 45.58 -17.21
C VAL A 3 -26.62 45.88 -18.63
N VAL A 4 -25.40 46.36 -18.78
CA VAL A 4 -24.75 46.60 -20.08
C VAL A 4 -24.02 45.29 -20.48
N PRO A 5 -24.21 44.76 -21.67
CA PRO A 5 -23.41 43.61 -22.13
C PRO A 5 -22.08 44.10 -22.72
N VAL A 6 -20.97 43.56 -22.25
CA VAL A 6 -19.67 43.72 -22.89
C VAL A 6 -19.55 42.72 -24.03
N SER A 7 -19.41 43.23 -25.24
CA SER A 7 -19.18 42.50 -26.48
C SER A 7 -17.81 41.81 -26.44
N ALA A 8 -17.80 40.52 -26.73
CA ALA A 8 -16.59 39.75 -26.99
C ALA A 8 -16.03 40.10 -28.36
N SER A 9 -14.83 40.64 -28.43
CA SER A 9 -14.03 40.75 -29.64
C SER A 9 -13.35 39.40 -29.91
N GLU A 10 -13.60 38.89 -31.09
CA GLU A 10 -12.85 37.78 -31.72
C GLU A 10 -11.37 38.15 -31.85
N GLY A 11 -10.50 37.20 -31.48
CA GLY A 11 -9.13 37.22 -31.91
C GLY A 11 -8.14 36.90 -30.82
N GLN A 12 -7.86 35.66 -30.63
CA GLN A 12 -6.57 34.99 -30.44
C GLN A 12 -6.73 33.71 -29.66
N ARG A 13 -6.57 32.59 -30.33
CA ARG A 13 -6.41 31.27 -29.68
C ARG A 13 -5.08 31.25 -28.97
N PRO A 14 -5.00 30.89 -27.70
CA PRO A 14 -3.73 30.62 -27.06
C PRO A 14 -3.26 29.23 -27.51
N THR A 15 -2.26 29.23 -28.37
CA THR A 15 -1.42 28.08 -28.69
C THR A 15 -0.41 27.88 -27.58
N SER A 16 -0.79 27.34 -26.46
CA SER A 16 0.18 26.66 -25.56
C SER A 16 -0.54 26.14 -24.32
N ALA A 17 -0.60 24.82 -24.23
CA ALA A 17 -1.09 24.07 -23.05
C ALA A 17 -0.10 24.09 -21.89
N THR A 18 0.79 25.09 -21.81
CA THR A 18 1.90 25.15 -20.83
C THR A 18 1.54 25.91 -19.53
N ALA A 19 0.36 26.45 -19.39
CA ALA A 19 0.05 27.37 -18.29
C ALA A 19 -0.58 26.76 -17.05
N LEU A 20 -0.76 25.44 -16.93
CA LEU A 20 -1.45 24.81 -15.78
C LEU A 20 -0.64 23.76 -15.01
N TYR A 21 0.61 23.54 -15.35
CA TYR A 21 1.48 22.55 -14.66
C TYR A 21 2.88 23.11 -14.35
N GLY A 22 2.92 24.21 -13.66
CA GLY A 22 4.14 24.59 -12.95
C GLY A 22 4.32 23.67 -11.74
N TYR A 23 5.43 22.88 -11.73
CA TYR A 23 5.96 22.04 -10.66
C TYR A 23 5.76 20.52 -10.72
N LEU A 24 5.87 19.92 -11.88
CA LEU A 24 6.35 18.53 -11.95
C LEU A 24 7.09 18.34 -13.27
N ALA A 25 8.42 18.32 -13.22
CA ALA A 25 9.25 17.98 -14.36
C ALA A 25 9.11 16.48 -14.65
N PHE A 26 8.26 16.12 -15.60
CA PHE A 26 8.24 14.76 -16.17
C PHE A 26 9.29 14.66 -17.28
N PRO A 27 9.96 13.49 -17.42
CA PRO A 27 10.85 13.25 -18.55
C PRO A 27 10.09 13.44 -19.87
N ALA A 28 10.75 13.97 -20.88
CA ALA A 28 10.16 14.41 -22.17
C ALA A 28 9.40 13.34 -22.98
N HIS A 29 9.37 12.09 -22.54
CA HIS A 29 8.72 10.95 -23.20
C HIS A 29 7.44 10.43 -22.52
N VAL A 30 7.00 11.06 -21.41
CA VAL A 30 5.76 10.71 -20.76
C VAL A 30 4.70 11.75 -21.10
N ARG A 31 3.76 11.40 -21.97
CA ARG A 31 2.58 12.22 -22.24
C ARG A 31 1.47 11.83 -21.26
N PRO A 32 0.93 12.76 -20.47
CA PRO A 32 -0.23 12.48 -19.64
C PRO A 32 -1.47 12.23 -20.51
N SER A 33 -2.22 11.22 -20.17
CA SER A 33 -3.56 10.99 -20.74
C SER A 33 -4.50 12.04 -20.16
N TYR A 34 -5.06 12.93 -20.97
CA TYR A 34 -6.05 13.90 -20.49
C TYR A 34 -7.46 13.41 -20.81
N VAL A 35 -8.34 13.69 -19.88
CA VAL A 35 -9.78 13.58 -20.09
C VAL A 35 -10.27 14.92 -20.64
N VAL A 36 -10.75 14.95 -21.87
CA VAL A 36 -11.38 16.13 -22.44
C VAL A 36 -12.87 16.06 -22.16
N ARG A 37 -13.40 17.02 -21.37
CA ARG A 37 -14.84 17.21 -21.25
C ARG A 37 -15.33 18.09 -22.39
N THR A 38 -16.29 17.58 -23.16
CA THR A 38 -17.01 18.38 -24.13
C THR A 38 -18.02 19.31 -23.45
N ARG A 39 -18.46 20.37 -24.14
CA ARG A 39 -19.49 21.31 -23.65
C ARG A 39 -20.82 20.63 -23.28
N GLU A 40 -21.05 19.41 -23.72
CA GLU A 40 -22.27 18.64 -23.46
C GLU A 40 -22.14 17.63 -22.31
N GLY A 41 -21.05 17.67 -21.55
CA GLY A 41 -20.83 16.80 -20.38
C GLY A 41 -20.46 15.35 -20.72
N LYS A 42 -20.33 14.99 -22.00
CA LYS A 42 -19.87 13.66 -22.41
C LYS A 42 -18.35 13.54 -22.23
N VAL A 43 -17.93 12.52 -21.53
CA VAL A 43 -16.51 12.12 -21.45
C VAL A 43 -16.17 11.37 -22.74
N VAL A 44 -15.49 12.04 -23.66
CA VAL A 44 -14.87 11.38 -24.81
C VAL A 44 -13.44 11.05 -24.41
N VAL A 45 -13.16 9.79 -24.18
CA VAL A 45 -11.79 9.28 -24.19
C VAL A 45 -11.47 9.15 -25.68
N PRO A 46 -10.54 9.95 -26.25
CA PRO A 46 -10.12 9.70 -27.61
C PRO A 46 -9.58 8.27 -27.65
N ASP A 47 -10.06 7.48 -28.61
CA ASP A 47 -9.38 6.25 -29.00
C ASP A 47 -7.99 6.65 -29.46
N VAL A 48 -7.07 6.68 -28.53
CA VAL A 48 -5.67 6.64 -28.85
C VAL A 48 -5.46 5.22 -29.35
N GLU A 49 -5.56 5.06 -30.66
CA GLU A 49 -4.93 3.94 -31.32
C GLU A 49 -3.48 3.93 -30.84
N ILE A 50 -3.22 3.21 -29.76
CA ILE A 50 -1.90 2.75 -29.42
C ILE A 50 -1.58 1.83 -30.59
N ARG A 51 -1.05 2.42 -31.68
CA ARG A 51 -0.32 1.63 -32.65
C ARG A 51 0.57 0.77 -31.79
N ARG A 52 0.34 -0.53 -31.80
CA ARG A 52 1.27 -1.55 -31.34
C ARG A 52 2.53 -1.38 -32.20
N GLY A 53 3.21 -0.27 -31.96
CA GLY A 53 4.59 -0.11 -32.34
C GLY A 53 5.29 -1.08 -31.44
N SER A 54 5.80 -2.16 -32.02
CA SER A 54 6.82 -2.98 -31.42
C SER A 54 7.78 -2.03 -30.69
N LEU A 55 7.70 -2.00 -29.34
CA LEU A 55 8.78 -1.43 -28.55
C LEU A 55 9.98 -2.24 -29.02
N ARG A 56 10.82 -1.62 -29.89
CA ARG A 56 12.05 -2.24 -30.38
C ARG A 56 12.75 -2.71 -29.13
N LEU A 57 13.02 -4.02 -29.08
CA LEU A 57 13.97 -4.58 -28.15
C LEU A 57 15.12 -3.59 -28.04
N VAL A 58 15.39 -3.07 -26.86
CA VAL A 58 16.57 -2.26 -26.65
C VAL A 58 17.72 -3.27 -26.77
N PRO A 59 18.45 -3.30 -27.90
CA PRO A 59 19.53 -4.26 -28.06
C PRO A 59 20.58 -3.98 -26.98
N ILE A 60 21.28 -5.02 -26.56
CA ILE A 60 22.45 -4.84 -25.70
C ILE A 60 23.47 -4.02 -26.49
N ASP A 61 23.81 -2.87 -25.96
CA ASP A 61 24.79 -1.96 -26.55
C ASP A 61 26.17 -2.26 -25.97
N PRO A 62 27.14 -2.75 -26.81
CA PRO A 62 28.50 -2.99 -26.35
C PRO A 62 29.24 -1.71 -25.92
N ALA A 63 28.80 -0.53 -26.40
CA ALA A 63 29.36 0.76 -26.03
C ALA A 63 28.81 1.33 -24.73
N ASP A 64 27.72 0.78 -24.21
CA ASP A 64 27.16 1.19 -22.91
C ASP A 64 28.10 0.71 -21.77
N PRO A 65 28.57 1.62 -20.90
CA PRO A 65 29.48 1.26 -19.81
C PRO A 65 28.82 0.37 -18.75
N ARG A 66 27.48 0.22 -18.77
CA ARG A 66 26.76 -0.63 -17.82
C ARG A 66 26.96 -2.11 -18.14
N PRO A 67 27.09 -2.97 -17.11
CA PRO A 67 27.16 -4.42 -17.32
C PRO A 67 25.96 -4.96 -18.11
N VAL A 68 26.22 -5.95 -18.96
CA VAL A 68 25.21 -6.58 -19.84
C VAL A 68 23.94 -7.00 -19.07
N TYR A 69 24.07 -7.54 -17.85
CA TYR A 69 22.92 -7.94 -17.06
C TYR A 69 22.04 -6.76 -16.65
N GLN A 70 22.61 -5.57 -16.43
CA GLN A 70 21.84 -4.37 -16.10
C GLN A 70 21.05 -3.87 -17.30
N GLN A 71 21.64 -3.89 -18.48
CA GLN A 71 20.98 -3.50 -19.74
C GLN A 71 19.80 -4.46 -20.02
N LEU A 72 20.00 -5.78 -19.83
CA LEU A 72 18.93 -6.76 -19.97
C LEU A 72 17.83 -6.55 -18.93
N ALA A 73 18.19 -6.33 -17.66
CA ALA A 73 17.22 -6.06 -16.62
C ALA A 73 16.38 -4.81 -16.92
N GLU A 74 17.01 -3.75 -17.45
CA GLU A 74 16.31 -2.52 -17.88
C GLU A 74 15.34 -2.79 -19.02
N SER A 75 15.78 -3.53 -20.05
CA SER A 75 14.92 -3.90 -21.18
C SER A 75 13.69 -4.72 -20.73
N LEU A 76 13.91 -5.76 -19.92
CA LEU A 76 12.82 -6.58 -19.41
C LEU A 76 11.90 -5.79 -18.46
N ARG A 77 12.46 -4.90 -17.63
CA ARG A 77 11.67 -4.00 -16.76
C ARG A 77 10.78 -3.09 -17.59
N ALA A 78 11.28 -2.50 -18.65
CA ALA A 78 10.50 -1.64 -19.54
C ALA A 78 9.31 -2.42 -20.15
N ARG A 79 9.53 -3.66 -20.60
CA ARG A 79 8.51 -4.56 -21.16
C ARG A 79 7.43 -4.96 -20.11
N ILE A 80 7.84 -5.16 -18.85
CA ILE A 80 6.92 -5.43 -17.74
C ILE A 80 6.08 -4.17 -17.42
N LEU A 81 6.72 -3.01 -17.32
CA LEU A 81 6.05 -1.77 -16.95
C LEU A 81 5.14 -1.24 -18.05
N SER A 82 5.47 -1.47 -19.32
CA SER A 82 4.60 -1.13 -20.47
C SER A 82 3.41 -2.07 -20.62
N GLY A 83 3.42 -3.24 -19.95
CA GLY A 83 2.39 -4.27 -20.10
C GLY A 83 2.61 -5.20 -21.29
N GLU A 84 3.69 -5.10 -22.04
CA GLU A 84 4.08 -6.07 -23.09
C GLU A 84 4.25 -7.47 -22.49
N LEU A 85 4.86 -7.53 -21.30
CA LEU A 85 4.87 -8.72 -20.45
C LEU A 85 3.85 -8.50 -19.33
N PRO A 86 2.60 -8.98 -19.47
CA PRO A 86 1.54 -8.68 -18.53
C PRO A 86 1.72 -9.42 -17.19
N PRO A 87 1.13 -8.90 -16.10
CA PRO A 87 1.18 -9.54 -14.80
C PRO A 87 0.67 -11.00 -14.83
N GLY A 88 1.48 -11.93 -14.32
CA GLY A 88 1.20 -13.37 -14.30
C GLY A 88 1.65 -14.11 -15.55
N SER A 89 2.15 -13.44 -16.58
CA SER A 89 2.74 -14.10 -17.74
C SER A 89 4.10 -14.73 -17.41
N LEU A 90 4.48 -15.71 -18.19
CA LEU A 90 5.82 -16.31 -18.14
C LEU A 90 6.80 -15.34 -18.80
N LEU A 91 7.94 -15.11 -18.17
CA LEU A 91 9.08 -14.43 -18.81
C LEU A 91 9.65 -15.34 -19.90
N PRO A 92 10.23 -14.80 -20.99
CA PRO A 92 10.96 -15.63 -21.93
C PRO A 92 12.00 -16.49 -21.22
N SER A 93 12.13 -17.73 -21.67
CA SER A 93 13.09 -18.69 -21.13
C SER A 93 14.55 -18.24 -21.30
N GLU A 94 15.47 -18.81 -20.52
CA GLU A 94 16.91 -18.53 -20.72
C GLU A 94 17.34 -18.77 -22.17
N SER A 95 16.81 -19.82 -22.83
CA SER A 95 17.15 -20.15 -24.22
C SER A 95 16.62 -19.11 -25.21
N GLU A 96 15.40 -18.64 -25.00
CA GLU A 96 14.80 -17.56 -25.81
C GLU A 96 15.55 -16.26 -25.64
N LEU A 97 15.92 -15.87 -24.39
CA LEU A 97 16.70 -14.69 -24.12
C LEU A 97 18.12 -14.76 -24.69
N ILE A 98 18.76 -15.96 -24.69
CA ILE A 98 20.05 -16.16 -25.35
C ILE A 98 19.92 -15.89 -26.85
N HIS A 99 18.88 -16.43 -27.47
CA HIS A 99 18.64 -16.26 -28.90
C HIS A 99 18.28 -14.79 -29.22
N GLU A 100 17.45 -14.16 -28.40
CA GLU A 100 16.92 -12.80 -28.61
C GLU A 100 18.01 -11.71 -28.44
N TYR A 101 18.87 -11.86 -27.42
CA TYR A 101 19.86 -10.83 -27.06
C TYR A 101 21.31 -11.21 -27.41
N GLY A 102 21.58 -12.44 -27.84
CA GLY A 102 22.94 -12.86 -28.20
C GLY A 102 23.92 -12.96 -27.01
N ILE A 103 23.41 -13.17 -25.79
CA ILE A 103 24.21 -13.14 -24.55
C ILE A 103 24.25 -14.51 -23.87
N SER A 104 25.24 -14.75 -23.01
CA SER A 104 25.38 -15.99 -22.28
C SER A 104 24.39 -16.12 -21.10
N ARG A 105 24.28 -17.31 -20.53
CA ARG A 105 23.37 -17.59 -19.38
C ARG A 105 23.67 -16.80 -18.11
N GLY A 106 24.95 -16.48 -17.85
CA GLY A 106 25.36 -15.78 -16.63
C GLY A 106 24.65 -14.43 -16.45
N PRO A 107 24.80 -13.50 -17.39
CA PRO A 107 24.09 -12.21 -17.37
C PRO A 107 22.57 -12.34 -17.30
N ILE A 108 21.96 -13.33 -17.94
CA ILE A 108 20.51 -13.55 -17.88
C ILE A 108 20.08 -13.86 -16.45
N ARG A 109 20.79 -14.78 -15.78
CA ARG A 109 20.47 -15.14 -14.37
C ARG A 109 20.66 -13.95 -13.43
N GLN A 110 21.69 -13.13 -13.66
CA GLN A 110 21.90 -11.90 -12.89
C GLN A 110 20.77 -10.89 -13.11
N ALA A 111 20.33 -10.68 -14.36
CA ALA A 111 19.21 -9.80 -14.68
C ALA A 111 17.90 -10.29 -14.02
N VAL A 112 17.61 -11.58 -14.09
CA VAL A 112 16.43 -12.18 -13.42
C VAL A 112 16.54 -12.03 -11.90
N ALA A 113 17.72 -12.23 -11.31
CA ALA A 113 17.95 -12.05 -9.88
C ALA A 113 17.70 -10.58 -9.46
N GLN A 114 18.13 -9.62 -10.27
CA GLN A 114 17.88 -8.20 -10.06
C GLN A 114 16.37 -7.89 -10.13
N LEU A 115 15.67 -8.33 -11.18
CA LEU A 115 14.22 -8.14 -11.31
C LEU A 115 13.44 -8.81 -10.17
N LYS A 116 13.91 -9.95 -9.67
CA LYS A 116 13.36 -10.60 -8.48
C LYS A 116 13.58 -9.77 -7.22
N ALA A 117 14.77 -9.21 -7.03
CA ALA A 117 15.06 -8.33 -5.89
C ALA A 117 14.20 -7.05 -5.93
N GLU A 118 13.88 -6.54 -7.13
CA GLU A 118 12.98 -5.43 -7.35
C GLU A 118 11.48 -5.81 -7.19
N GLY A 119 11.18 -7.10 -6.99
CA GLY A 119 9.81 -7.58 -6.82
C GLY A 119 8.98 -7.56 -8.12
N LEU A 120 9.61 -7.51 -9.28
CA LEU A 120 8.94 -7.51 -10.59
C LEU A 120 8.61 -8.91 -11.10
N VAL A 121 9.36 -9.92 -10.65
CA VAL A 121 9.19 -11.32 -11.07
C VAL A 121 9.24 -12.29 -9.90
N ASP A 122 8.56 -13.42 -10.06
CA ASP A 122 8.58 -14.59 -9.17
C ASP A 122 9.22 -15.78 -9.87
N VAL A 123 10.25 -16.38 -9.26
CA VAL A 123 10.89 -17.59 -9.76
C VAL A 123 10.19 -18.80 -9.15
N ARG A 124 9.59 -19.65 -9.99
CA ARG A 124 8.97 -20.89 -9.57
C ARG A 124 9.81 -22.06 -10.07
N GLN A 125 10.42 -22.79 -9.14
CA GLN A 125 11.31 -23.90 -9.46
C GLN A 125 10.64 -24.91 -10.41
N GLY A 126 11.31 -25.27 -11.50
CA GLY A 126 10.80 -26.18 -12.52
C GLY A 126 9.66 -25.62 -13.41
N ARG A 127 9.17 -24.40 -13.12
CA ARG A 127 8.04 -23.80 -13.85
C ARG A 127 8.40 -22.50 -14.58
N GLY A 128 9.56 -21.92 -14.28
CA GLY A 128 10.07 -20.72 -14.93
C GLY A 128 9.94 -19.44 -14.07
N VAL A 129 10.11 -18.31 -14.73
CA VAL A 129 10.06 -16.97 -14.14
C VAL A 129 8.78 -16.28 -14.61
N PHE A 130 7.97 -15.81 -13.67
CA PHE A 130 6.69 -15.18 -13.96
C PHE A 130 6.72 -13.71 -13.60
N VAL A 131 6.11 -12.87 -14.43
CA VAL A 131 5.84 -11.48 -14.07
C VAL A 131 4.91 -11.46 -12.86
N ARG A 132 5.32 -10.76 -11.81
CA ARG A 132 4.56 -10.72 -10.57
C ARG A 132 3.22 -10.04 -10.80
N ARG A 133 2.15 -10.67 -10.33
CA ARG A 133 0.82 -10.03 -10.26
C ARG A 133 0.88 -8.92 -9.22
N ARG A 134 0.47 -7.72 -9.60
CA ARG A 134 0.29 -6.65 -8.61
C ARG A 134 -0.92 -7.01 -7.76
N PRO A 135 -0.77 -7.09 -6.43
CA PRO A 135 -1.93 -7.33 -5.57
C PRO A 135 -2.90 -6.15 -5.65
N THR A 136 -4.16 -6.42 -5.32
CA THR A 136 -5.14 -5.36 -5.10
C THR A 136 -4.61 -4.41 -4.05
N ARG A 137 -4.70 -3.10 -4.30
CA ARG A 137 -4.28 -2.07 -3.36
C ARG A 137 -5.49 -1.52 -2.62
N TYR A 138 -5.42 -1.54 -1.32
CA TYR A 138 -6.40 -0.97 -0.42
C TYR A 138 -5.96 0.42 0.02
N ARG A 139 -6.90 1.29 0.30
CA ARG A 139 -6.62 2.65 0.75
C ARG A 139 -6.78 2.75 2.26
N LEU A 140 -5.70 3.09 2.95
CA LEU A 140 -5.71 3.37 4.39
C LEU A 140 -5.88 4.88 4.58
N SER A 141 -7.08 5.32 4.92
CA SER A 141 -7.40 6.73 5.12
C SER A 141 -7.53 7.06 6.62
N ALA A 142 -7.10 8.25 7.03
CA ALA A 142 -7.32 8.75 8.39
C ALA A 142 -8.83 8.88 8.73
N ASP A 143 -9.66 9.11 7.71
CA ASP A 143 -11.12 9.22 7.87
C ASP A 143 -11.78 7.94 8.41
N ARG A 144 -11.09 6.78 8.33
CA ARG A 144 -11.60 5.51 8.88
C ARG A 144 -11.95 5.58 10.36
N PHE A 145 -11.23 6.39 11.12
CA PHE A 145 -11.51 6.58 12.54
C PHE A 145 -12.78 7.41 12.77
N LEU A 146 -13.04 8.40 11.91
CA LEU A 146 -14.26 9.19 11.95
C LEU A 146 -15.48 8.34 11.58
N HIS A 147 -15.36 7.45 10.60
CA HIS A 147 -16.39 6.51 10.21
C HIS A 147 -16.68 5.46 11.29
N ALA A 148 -15.64 4.94 11.96
CA ALA A 148 -15.80 4.00 13.06
C ALA A 148 -16.59 4.61 14.24
N ARG A 149 -16.39 5.90 14.51
CA ARG A 149 -17.18 6.62 15.55
C ARG A 149 -18.64 6.83 15.16
N ARG A 150 -18.95 6.97 13.86
CA ARG A 150 -20.33 7.21 13.38
C ARG A 150 -21.13 5.94 13.15
N HIS A 151 -20.44 4.80 12.98
CA HIS A 151 -21.04 3.50 12.69
C HIS A 151 -20.40 2.46 13.59
N ALA A 152 -20.86 2.39 14.85
CA ALA A 152 -20.34 1.48 15.89
C ALA A 152 -20.32 -0.01 15.47
N ASP A 153 -21.02 -0.37 14.41
CA ASP A 153 -21.12 -1.74 13.91
C ASP A 153 -19.97 -2.14 12.94
N ARG A 154 -19.10 -1.21 12.56
CA ARG A 154 -18.03 -1.48 11.60
C ARG A 154 -16.66 -1.28 12.22
N THR A 155 -15.85 -2.33 12.23
CA THR A 155 -14.43 -2.22 12.56
C THR A 155 -13.70 -1.37 11.49
N PRO A 156 -12.63 -0.62 11.82
CA PRO A 156 -11.87 0.16 10.84
C PRO A 156 -11.37 -0.67 9.65
N PHE A 157 -10.98 -1.93 9.87
CA PHE A 157 -10.42 -2.80 8.84
C PHE A 157 -11.38 -3.11 7.68
N PRO A 158 -12.67 -3.49 7.89
CA PRO A 158 -13.61 -3.61 6.79
C PRO A 158 -13.83 -2.32 6.00
N ALA A 159 -13.71 -1.16 6.65
CA ALA A 159 -13.80 0.12 5.96
C ALA A 159 -12.62 0.36 5.02
N ASP A 160 -11.42 -0.13 5.37
CA ASP A 160 -10.22 -0.04 4.51
C ASP A 160 -10.37 -0.90 3.25
N LEU A 161 -11.19 -1.95 3.29
CA LEU A 161 -11.51 -2.84 2.15
C LEU A 161 -12.73 -2.39 1.33
N ALA A 162 -13.27 -1.20 1.58
CA ALA A 162 -14.46 -0.69 0.87
C ALA A 162 -14.34 -0.69 -0.67
N THR A 163 -13.12 -0.77 -1.20
CA THR A 163 -12.84 -0.88 -2.65
C THR A 163 -12.85 -2.32 -3.19
N GLY A 164 -13.09 -3.32 -2.34
CA GLY A 164 -13.15 -4.74 -2.68
C GLY A 164 -12.42 -5.63 -1.69
N GLY A 165 -12.82 -6.88 -1.61
CA GLY A 165 -12.28 -7.90 -0.73
C GLY A 165 -13.15 -8.19 0.50
N THR A 166 -13.22 -9.46 0.88
CA THR A 166 -13.93 -9.93 2.07
C THR A 166 -12.99 -9.88 3.27
N PRO A 167 -13.31 -9.11 4.32
CA PRO A 167 -12.46 -9.02 5.50
C PRO A 167 -12.56 -10.31 6.32
N ARG A 168 -11.40 -10.84 6.74
CA ARG A 168 -11.31 -11.92 7.70
C ARG A 168 -10.23 -11.59 8.73
N LEU A 169 -10.52 -11.84 9.99
CA LEU A 169 -9.61 -11.64 11.11
C LEU A 169 -9.30 -13.00 11.76
N GLU A 170 -8.03 -13.23 12.02
CA GLU A 170 -7.52 -14.36 12.76
C GLU A 170 -6.89 -13.87 14.06
N VAL A 171 -7.37 -14.36 15.19
CA VAL A 171 -6.77 -14.08 16.51
C VAL A 171 -5.53 -14.96 16.67
N ARG A 172 -4.38 -14.35 16.85
CA ARG A 172 -3.08 -15.02 17.02
C ARG A 172 -2.65 -15.08 18.50
N ARG A 173 -3.08 -14.09 19.26
CA ARG A 173 -2.71 -13.92 20.66
C ARG A 173 -3.84 -13.21 21.41
N HIS A 174 -4.08 -13.65 22.62
CA HIS A 174 -4.91 -12.95 23.60
C HIS A 174 -4.40 -13.37 24.99
N ALA A 175 -3.61 -12.53 25.61
CA ALA A 175 -2.94 -12.88 26.89
C ALA A 175 -2.63 -11.65 27.73
N VAL A 176 -2.70 -11.82 29.02
CA VAL A 176 -2.23 -10.84 29.99
C VAL A 176 -0.73 -11.09 30.23
N VAL A 177 0.08 -10.07 29.97
CA VAL A 177 1.54 -10.15 30.09
C VAL A 177 2.08 -8.92 30.81
N GLU A 178 3.32 -8.99 31.28
CA GLU A 178 4.08 -7.78 31.67
C GLU A 178 4.32 -6.92 30.42
N ALA A 179 4.15 -5.61 30.54
CA ALA A 179 4.36 -4.70 29.44
C ALA A 179 5.82 -4.76 28.97
N PRO A 180 6.09 -5.08 27.69
CA PRO A 180 7.42 -4.90 27.12
C PRO A 180 7.92 -3.46 27.34
N PRO A 181 9.23 -3.22 27.51
CA PRO A 181 9.76 -1.89 27.82
C PRO A 181 9.24 -0.80 26.89
N GLU A 182 9.26 -1.05 25.58
CA GLU A 182 8.77 -0.12 24.55
C GLU A 182 7.26 0.19 24.66
N ILE A 183 6.47 -0.80 25.12
CA ILE A 183 5.02 -0.64 25.34
C ILE A 183 4.77 0.13 26.64
N ALA A 184 5.55 -0.16 27.68
CA ALA A 184 5.49 0.58 28.94
C ALA A 184 5.80 2.06 28.73
N ASP A 185 6.84 2.37 27.95
CA ASP A 185 7.23 3.74 27.62
C ASP A 185 6.12 4.47 26.86
N ARG A 186 5.56 3.85 25.80
CA ARG A 186 4.47 4.43 24.99
C ARG A 186 3.20 4.70 25.80
N LEU A 187 2.87 3.81 26.72
CA LEU A 187 1.69 3.91 27.57
C LEU A 187 1.96 4.66 28.89
N LYS A 188 3.20 5.14 29.10
CA LYS A 188 3.65 5.81 30.33
C LYS A 188 3.38 4.95 31.58
N LEU A 189 3.61 3.63 31.49
CA LEU A 189 3.39 2.67 32.56
C LEU A 189 4.67 2.42 33.36
N SER A 190 4.51 2.13 34.64
CA SER A 190 5.62 1.67 35.47
C SER A 190 6.10 0.28 35.03
N LYS A 191 7.40 0.00 35.23
CA LYS A 191 7.97 -1.32 34.99
C LYS A 191 7.19 -2.39 35.77
N GLY A 192 6.93 -3.54 35.14
CA GLY A 192 6.17 -4.63 35.73
C GLY A 192 4.65 -4.48 35.63
N THR A 193 4.14 -3.36 35.10
CA THR A 193 2.69 -3.20 34.86
C THR A 193 2.21 -4.21 33.83
N ARG A 194 1.07 -4.86 34.11
CA ARG A 194 0.48 -5.80 33.19
C ARG A 194 -0.36 -5.12 32.12
N VAL A 195 -0.32 -5.70 30.92
CA VAL A 195 -1.13 -5.30 29.77
C VAL A 195 -1.86 -6.51 29.19
N LEU A 196 -3.05 -6.28 28.66
CA LEU A 196 -3.70 -7.23 27.77
C LEU A 196 -3.08 -7.06 26.38
N ALA A 197 -2.39 -8.10 25.93
CA ALA A 197 -1.76 -8.17 24.60
C ALA A 197 -2.64 -9.01 23.67
N ARG A 198 -3.06 -8.42 22.54
CA ARG A 198 -3.90 -9.06 21.54
C ARG A 198 -3.21 -8.98 20.18
N GLY A 199 -2.97 -10.11 19.56
CA GLY A 199 -2.36 -10.22 18.25
C GLY A 199 -3.35 -10.71 17.21
N PHE A 200 -3.35 -10.06 16.04
CA PHE A 200 -4.26 -10.36 14.94
C PHE A 200 -3.50 -10.50 13.62
N ARG A 201 -4.04 -11.34 12.75
CA ARG A 201 -3.71 -11.33 11.34
C ARG A 201 -4.98 -11.06 10.54
N LEU A 202 -4.90 -10.07 9.66
CA LEU A 202 -6.03 -9.58 8.90
C LEU A 202 -5.85 -9.95 7.42
N PHE A 203 -6.94 -10.40 6.81
CA PHE A 203 -6.97 -10.86 5.44
C PHE A 203 -7.99 -10.06 4.64
N ALA A 204 -7.65 -9.81 3.39
CA ALA A 204 -8.58 -9.40 2.35
C ALA A 204 -8.75 -10.59 1.40
N ASP A 205 -9.93 -11.18 1.35
CA ASP A 205 -10.15 -12.51 0.82
C ASP A 205 -9.24 -13.53 1.53
N ASP A 206 -8.44 -14.29 0.82
CA ASP A 206 -7.47 -15.26 1.38
C ASP A 206 -6.05 -14.72 1.51
N GLU A 207 -5.82 -13.45 1.14
CA GLU A 207 -4.51 -12.83 1.20
C GLU A 207 -4.29 -12.10 2.53
N PRO A 208 -3.26 -12.46 3.31
CA PRO A 208 -2.93 -11.75 4.53
C PRO A 208 -2.37 -10.37 4.18
N VAL A 209 -2.98 -9.31 4.68
CA VAL A 209 -2.63 -7.94 4.32
C VAL A 209 -2.00 -7.16 5.46
N GLN A 210 -2.26 -7.60 6.71
CA GLN A 210 -1.81 -6.91 7.90
C GLN A 210 -1.61 -7.89 9.06
N VAL A 211 -0.59 -7.67 9.88
CA VAL A 211 -0.47 -8.23 11.23
C VAL A 211 -0.42 -7.08 12.22
N ALA A 212 -1.05 -7.26 13.37
CA ALA A 212 -1.16 -6.19 14.36
C ALA A 212 -1.14 -6.74 15.79
N ASP A 213 -0.37 -6.11 16.65
CA ASP A 213 -0.35 -6.36 18.07
C ASP A 213 -0.87 -5.12 18.81
N PHE A 214 -1.87 -5.32 19.65
CA PHE A 214 -2.52 -4.27 20.44
C PHE A 214 -2.27 -4.51 21.93
N TYR A 215 -2.07 -3.44 22.66
CA TYR A 215 -1.81 -3.47 24.09
C TYR A 215 -2.69 -2.44 24.81
N LEU A 216 -3.36 -2.93 25.85
CA LEU A 216 -4.14 -2.09 26.78
C LEU A 216 -3.65 -2.33 28.21
N PRO A 217 -3.51 -1.30 29.05
CA PRO A 217 -3.29 -1.49 30.47
C PRO A 217 -4.31 -2.46 31.04
N TYR A 218 -3.86 -3.53 31.70
CA TYR A 218 -4.75 -4.61 32.14
C TYR A 218 -5.82 -4.13 33.13
N ASP A 219 -5.47 -3.17 33.97
CA ASP A 219 -6.41 -2.62 34.96
C ASP A 219 -7.63 -1.94 34.32
N LEU A 220 -7.54 -1.49 33.07
CA LEU A 220 -8.68 -0.91 32.34
C LEU A 220 -9.68 -1.98 31.87
N VAL A 221 -9.22 -3.20 31.66
CA VAL A 221 -10.02 -4.26 31.01
C VAL A 221 -10.33 -5.45 31.90
N LYS A 222 -9.69 -5.54 33.07
CA LYS A 222 -9.85 -6.62 34.04
C LYS A 222 -11.30 -6.78 34.46
N GLY A 223 -11.83 -8.00 34.37
CA GLY A 223 -13.21 -8.33 34.73
C GLY A 223 -14.27 -7.80 33.77
N THR A 224 -13.87 -7.23 32.64
CA THR A 224 -14.79 -6.73 31.61
C THR A 224 -14.89 -7.72 30.45
N ARG A 225 -15.89 -7.54 29.60
CA ARG A 225 -16.02 -8.32 28.36
C ARG A 225 -14.82 -8.20 27.42
N VAL A 226 -14.05 -7.09 27.48
CA VAL A 226 -12.86 -6.88 26.64
C VAL A 226 -11.73 -7.86 26.99
N GLU A 227 -11.70 -8.37 28.24
CA GLU A 227 -10.74 -9.39 28.66
C GLU A 227 -11.03 -10.77 28.05
N ASP A 228 -12.27 -11.05 27.64
CA ASP A 228 -12.67 -12.35 27.10
C ASP A 228 -12.27 -12.47 25.62
N PRO A 229 -11.40 -13.44 25.24
CA PRO A 229 -11.03 -13.70 23.85
C PRO A 229 -12.22 -14.06 22.94
N ALA A 230 -13.30 -14.61 23.50
CA ALA A 230 -14.51 -14.93 22.74
C ALA A 230 -15.28 -13.68 22.28
N SER A 231 -14.93 -12.49 22.79
CA SER A 231 -15.51 -11.23 22.35
C SER A 231 -14.90 -10.70 21.04
N GLU A 232 -13.84 -11.33 20.53
CA GLU A 232 -13.20 -10.94 19.27
C GLU A 232 -13.79 -11.71 18.05
N PRO A 233 -13.98 -11.07 16.90
CA PRO A 233 -13.71 -9.66 16.60
C PRO A 233 -14.77 -8.72 17.22
N TRP A 234 -14.28 -7.66 17.88
CA TRP A 234 -15.20 -6.68 18.48
C TRP A 234 -15.78 -5.74 17.42
N PRO A 235 -17.11 -5.58 17.33
CA PRO A 235 -17.73 -4.59 16.45
C PRO A 235 -17.25 -3.17 16.78
N GLY A 236 -16.78 -2.41 15.78
CA GLY A 236 -16.19 -1.09 16.00
C GLY A 236 -14.72 -1.10 16.44
N GLY A 237 -14.13 -2.27 16.71
CA GLY A 237 -12.72 -2.45 17.06
C GLY A 237 -12.34 -1.85 18.42
N THR A 238 -11.05 -1.53 18.59
CA THR A 238 -10.51 -1.07 19.89
C THR A 238 -11.15 0.23 20.40
N ILE A 239 -11.54 1.14 19.50
CA ILE A 239 -12.22 2.38 19.92
C ILE A 239 -13.56 2.05 20.60
N ALA A 240 -14.38 1.21 19.95
CA ALA A 240 -15.66 0.81 20.53
C ALA A 240 -15.51 -0.02 21.82
N GLN A 241 -14.42 -0.81 21.92
CA GLN A 241 -14.10 -1.50 23.18
C GLN A 241 -13.86 -0.50 24.31
N LEU A 242 -13.03 0.52 24.08
CA LEU A 242 -12.74 1.56 25.06
C LEU A 242 -13.99 2.38 25.41
N GLU A 243 -14.80 2.73 24.41
CA GLU A 243 -16.09 3.40 24.62
C GLU A 243 -17.07 2.57 25.47
N SER A 244 -17.08 1.23 25.31
CA SER A 244 -17.90 0.33 26.15
C SER A 244 -17.48 0.30 27.62
N LEU A 245 -16.24 0.73 27.90
CA LEU A 245 -15.70 0.90 29.25
C LEU A 245 -15.88 2.34 29.78
N GLY A 246 -16.60 3.20 29.06
CA GLY A 246 -16.78 4.61 29.39
C GLY A 246 -15.56 5.48 29.08
N ILE A 247 -14.59 4.96 28.34
CA ILE A 247 -13.36 5.67 27.98
C ILE A 247 -13.50 6.28 26.59
N GLN A 248 -13.56 7.59 26.48
CA GLN A 248 -13.64 8.30 25.22
C GLN A 248 -12.25 8.50 24.64
N VAL A 249 -11.99 7.95 23.44
CA VAL A 249 -10.76 8.24 22.67
C VAL A 249 -10.91 9.64 22.06
N THR A 250 -10.02 10.54 22.44
CA THR A 250 -10.02 11.94 21.97
C THR A 250 -9.00 12.19 20.87
N GLU A 251 -7.89 11.43 20.85
CA GLU A 251 -6.82 11.57 19.89
C GLU A 251 -6.22 10.21 19.51
N ILE A 252 -5.76 10.12 18.27
CA ILE A 252 -4.97 8.99 17.75
C ILE A 252 -3.72 9.57 17.10
N ALA A 253 -2.55 9.17 17.60
CA ALA A 253 -1.27 9.44 16.98
C ALA A 253 -0.77 8.21 16.22
N GLU A 254 -0.23 8.38 15.02
CA GLU A 254 0.38 7.33 14.21
C GLU A 254 1.75 7.76 13.72
N ASP A 255 2.77 6.97 14.06
CA ASP A 255 4.09 7.05 13.44
C ASP A 255 4.19 5.96 12.38
N VAL A 256 4.53 6.34 11.15
CA VAL A 256 4.59 5.43 10.01
C VAL A 256 6.01 5.40 9.44
N ALA A 257 6.61 4.22 9.45
CA ALA A 257 7.92 3.97 8.85
C ALA A 257 7.83 2.90 7.77
N ALA A 258 8.60 3.07 6.69
CA ALA A 258 8.79 2.04 5.69
C ALA A 258 10.14 1.34 5.92
N ARG A 259 10.15 0.00 5.91
CA ARG A 259 11.36 -0.80 6.11
C ARG A 259 11.32 -2.14 5.39
N ALA A 260 12.45 -2.81 5.33
CA ALA A 260 12.50 -4.21 4.93
C ALA A 260 11.74 -5.08 5.95
N PRO A 261 11.02 -6.11 5.50
CA PRO A 261 10.31 -7.03 6.38
C PRO A 261 11.29 -7.94 7.15
N ARG A 262 10.90 -8.32 8.36
CA ARG A 262 11.57 -9.38 9.11
C ARG A 262 11.15 -10.76 8.57
N PRO A 263 11.94 -11.83 8.81
CA PRO A 263 11.61 -13.16 8.30
C PRO A 263 10.22 -13.68 8.70
N GLU A 264 9.77 -13.40 9.92
CA GLU A 264 8.43 -13.75 10.40
C GLU A 264 7.34 -12.99 9.65
N GLU A 265 7.55 -11.70 9.36
CA GLU A 265 6.61 -10.86 8.62
C GLU A 265 6.47 -11.31 7.16
N VAL A 266 7.58 -11.74 6.54
CA VAL A 266 7.56 -12.36 5.20
C VAL A 266 6.66 -13.57 5.18
N ARG A 267 6.76 -14.45 6.20
CA ARG A 267 5.91 -15.65 6.31
C ARG A 267 4.47 -15.30 6.60
N ASP A 268 4.24 -14.45 7.60
CA ASP A 268 2.90 -14.09 8.08
C ASP A 268 2.07 -13.36 7.03
N LEU A 269 2.71 -12.48 6.25
CA LEU A 269 2.08 -11.69 5.20
C LEU A 269 2.26 -12.28 3.80
N ARG A 270 2.94 -13.44 3.67
CA ARG A 270 3.26 -14.08 2.38
C ARG A 270 3.87 -13.07 1.39
N LEU A 271 4.84 -12.29 1.86
CA LEU A 271 5.45 -11.24 1.05
C LEU A 271 6.33 -11.84 -0.05
N GLY A 272 6.25 -11.27 -1.23
CA GLY A 272 7.21 -11.56 -2.29
C GLY A 272 8.56 -10.86 -2.05
N ALA A 273 9.60 -11.32 -2.74
CA ALA A 273 10.91 -10.70 -2.69
C ALA A 273 10.82 -9.19 -3.00
N GLY A 274 11.60 -8.38 -2.30
CA GLY A 274 11.66 -6.93 -2.50
C GLY A 274 10.43 -6.15 -2.03
N THR A 275 9.42 -6.81 -1.43
CA THR A 275 8.24 -6.11 -0.89
C THR A 275 8.58 -5.48 0.45
N PRO A 276 8.52 -4.13 0.59
CA PRO A 276 8.68 -3.47 1.88
C PRO A 276 7.42 -3.65 2.73
N VAL A 277 7.54 -3.33 4.02
CA VAL A 277 6.40 -3.17 4.91
C VAL A 277 6.31 -1.73 5.39
N PHE A 278 5.07 -1.29 5.67
CA PHE A 278 4.86 -0.15 6.56
C PHE A 278 4.71 -0.69 7.98
N GLU A 279 5.48 -0.11 8.89
CA GLU A 279 5.34 -0.27 10.33
C GLU A 279 4.61 0.96 10.85
N VAL A 280 3.42 0.73 11.40
CA VAL A 280 2.60 1.79 11.98
C VAL A 280 2.54 1.57 13.48
N VAL A 281 3.10 2.51 14.22
CA VAL A 281 2.95 2.60 15.67
C VAL A 281 1.81 3.56 15.95
N ARG A 282 0.75 3.04 16.56
CA ARG A 282 -0.43 3.84 16.89
C ARG A 282 -0.60 3.90 18.40
N THR A 283 -0.83 5.11 18.90
CA THR A 283 -1.21 5.35 20.29
C THR A 283 -2.55 6.08 20.34
N MET A 284 -3.45 5.61 21.17
CA MET A 284 -4.77 6.20 21.43
C MET A 284 -4.75 6.90 22.77
N PHE A 285 -5.35 8.08 22.82
CA PHE A 285 -5.37 8.92 24.01
C PHE A 285 -6.82 9.20 24.45
N ALA A 286 -7.03 9.23 25.76
CA ALA A 286 -8.16 9.88 26.39
C ALA A 286 -7.61 11.16 27.04
N ASP A 287 -7.92 12.29 26.46
CA ASP A 287 -7.24 13.57 26.70
C ASP A 287 -5.72 13.42 26.48
N GLU A 288 -4.88 13.74 27.44
CA GLU A 288 -3.41 13.60 27.32
C GLU A 288 -2.88 12.22 27.76
N ARG A 289 -3.75 11.34 28.23
CA ARG A 289 -3.38 10.03 28.78
C ARG A 289 -3.35 8.98 27.67
N PRO A 290 -2.22 8.30 27.41
CA PRO A 290 -2.20 7.16 26.50
C PRO A 290 -2.91 5.97 27.16
N ILE A 291 -3.89 5.39 26.44
CA ILE A 291 -4.79 4.34 26.95
C ILE A 291 -4.68 3.04 26.16
N ALA A 292 -4.18 3.09 24.95
CA ALA A 292 -3.92 1.90 24.14
C ALA A 292 -2.77 2.20 23.16
N THR A 293 -1.97 1.19 22.84
CA THR A 293 -0.97 1.28 21.78
C THR A 293 -0.99 0.03 20.92
N SER A 294 -0.54 0.15 19.68
CA SER A 294 -0.43 -0.97 18.76
C SER A 294 0.76 -0.83 17.84
N SER A 295 1.33 -1.97 17.46
CA SER A 295 2.30 -2.11 16.36
C SER A 295 1.61 -2.85 15.24
N ILE A 296 1.56 -2.23 14.05
CA ILE A 296 0.83 -2.74 12.90
C ILE A 296 1.80 -2.84 11.74
N ILE A 297 1.92 -4.03 11.16
CA ILE A 297 2.76 -4.28 10.00
C ILE A 297 1.86 -4.52 8.80
N ILE A 298 2.05 -3.71 7.78
CA ILE A 298 1.22 -3.69 6.58
C ILE A 298 2.08 -4.02 5.36
N ALA A 299 1.61 -4.91 4.50
CA ALA A 299 2.27 -5.22 3.24
C ALA A 299 2.28 -3.99 2.31
N GLY A 300 3.48 -3.43 2.03
CA GLY A 300 3.62 -2.15 1.33
C GLY A 300 3.17 -2.16 -0.13
N ASP A 301 3.05 -3.34 -0.76
CA ASP A 301 2.52 -3.49 -2.11
C ASP A 301 0.99 -3.58 -2.17
N ARG A 302 0.32 -3.75 -1.00
CA ARG A 302 -1.13 -3.93 -0.87
C ARG A 302 -1.88 -2.72 -0.34
N TYR A 303 -1.16 -1.68 0.12
CA TYR A 303 -1.78 -0.48 0.69
C TYR A 303 -1.22 0.81 0.13
N VAL A 304 -2.08 1.81 0.10
CA VAL A 304 -1.75 3.21 -0.12
C VAL A 304 -2.23 3.99 1.10
N LEU A 305 -1.31 4.65 1.78
CA LEU A 305 -1.63 5.59 2.85
C LEU A 305 -2.16 6.88 2.22
N SER A 306 -3.32 7.32 2.65
CA SER A 306 -3.99 8.48 2.06
C SER A 306 -4.44 9.44 3.17
N TYR A 307 -3.93 10.64 3.10
CA TYR A 307 -4.24 11.71 4.05
C TYR A 307 -4.91 12.87 3.32
N ARG A 308 -5.98 13.40 3.89
CA ARG A 308 -6.59 14.67 3.48
C ARG A 308 -6.51 15.60 4.67
N ILE A 309 -5.71 16.64 4.57
CA ILE A 309 -5.47 17.61 5.64
C ILE A 309 -6.19 18.90 5.25
N PRO A 310 -7.29 19.26 5.93
CA PRO A 310 -7.90 20.57 5.72
C PRO A 310 -6.94 21.67 6.23
N LEU A 311 -6.71 22.68 5.41
CA LEU A 311 -6.02 23.88 5.82
C LEU A 311 -7.09 24.87 6.30
N GLN A 312 -6.94 25.32 7.54
CA GLN A 312 -7.83 26.34 8.13
C GLN A 312 -7.54 27.71 7.56
#